data_a8ff0ff8960b8f529c852dae6e1f56ee
#
_entry.id   a8ff0ff8960b8f529c852dae6e1f56ee
#
_cell.length_a   1.000
_cell.length_b   1.000
_cell.length_c   1.000
_cell.angle_alpha   90.00
_cell.angle_beta   90.00
_cell.angle_gamma   90.00
#
_symmetry.space_group_name_H-M   'P 1'
#
loop_
_entity.id
_entity.type
_entity.pdbx_description
1 polymer ?
#
loop_
_entity_poly.entity_id
_entity_poly.type
_entity_poly.pdbx_seq_one_letter_code
_entity_poly.pdbx_strand_id
1 'polypeptide(L)'
;YEKTKHTVQARLLDNPSRHSKLIYFKDLFNEKIDLKKIHDLEIMYWDVFIKSTQIDKKSIKLLINRKENKDFYFLFTNQNTNIQLRKINSWGLNFFDLVITSEEVGFEKPDKKFYDYADSYVAAKVKKMDTKIYAVGDDYRNDIKFWQNKYNARSYLIDNKKLEPLSSNTSVTDSTGESFDV
;
A
#
# COMPACT_ATOMS: atom_id res chain seq x y z
N TYR A 1 -17.55 9.37 -12.53
CA TYR A 1 -16.54 9.12 -11.48
C TYR A 1 -15.16 8.82 -12.06
N GLU A 2 -15.01 7.82 -12.94
CA GLU A 2 -13.70 7.45 -13.48
C GLU A 2 -13.01 8.60 -14.22
N LYS A 3 -13.74 9.33 -15.08
CA LYS A 3 -13.21 10.52 -15.76
C LYS A 3 -12.67 11.55 -14.77
N THR A 4 -13.43 11.85 -13.70
CA THR A 4 -13.01 12.81 -12.67
C THR A 4 -11.77 12.31 -11.91
N LYS A 5 -11.75 11.02 -11.56
CA LYS A 5 -10.59 10.36 -10.95
C LYS A 5 -9.33 10.56 -11.79
N HIS A 6 -9.38 10.25 -13.09
CA HIS A 6 -8.25 10.44 -13.99
C HIS A 6 -7.82 11.92 -14.08
N THR A 7 -8.76 12.85 -14.14
CA THR A 7 -8.46 14.29 -14.16
C THR A 7 -7.74 14.74 -12.89
N VAL A 8 -8.22 14.31 -11.71
CA VAL A 8 -7.58 14.62 -10.43
C VAL A 8 -6.19 13.98 -10.32
N GLN A 9 -6.07 12.72 -10.73
CA GLN A 9 -4.79 12.02 -10.71
C GLN A 9 -3.75 12.67 -11.64
N ALA A 10 -4.14 13.11 -12.80
CA ALA A 10 -3.27 13.83 -13.73
C ALA A 10 -2.85 15.21 -13.18
N ARG A 11 -3.77 15.93 -12.54
CA ARG A 11 -3.50 17.25 -11.92
C ARG A 11 -2.57 17.14 -10.71
N LEU A 12 -2.67 16.05 -9.97
CA LEU A 12 -1.92 15.80 -8.73
C LEU A 12 -0.86 14.71 -8.92
N LEU A 13 -0.20 14.69 -10.06
CA LEU A 13 0.66 13.58 -10.52
C LEU A 13 1.63 13.07 -9.45
N ASP A 14 2.33 13.98 -8.76
CA ASP A 14 3.35 13.65 -7.76
C ASP A 14 2.87 13.88 -6.32
N ASN A 15 1.57 14.18 -6.13
CA ASN A 15 1.02 14.48 -4.83
C ASN A 15 0.23 13.28 -4.29
N PRO A 16 0.55 12.76 -3.10
CA PRO A 16 -0.17 11.63 -2.50
C PRO A 16 -1.67 11.85 -2.33
N SER A 17 -2.14 13.10 -2.27
CA SER A 17 -3.56 13.43 -2.24
C SER A 17 -4.31 13.04 -3.52
N ARG A 18 -3.61 12.64 -4.59
CA ARG A 18 -4.21 12.07 -5.81
C ARG A 18 -5.10 10.86 -5.55
N HIS A 19 -5.00 10.23 -4.40
CA HIS A 19 -5.84 9.10 -3.98
C HIS A 19 -7.06 9.50 -3.15
N SER A 20 -7.21 10.80 -2.83
CA SER A 20 -8.29 11.30 -1.98
C SER A 20 -9.66 11.23 -2.66
N LYS A 21 -10.55 10.40 -2.12
CA LYS A 21 -11.94 10.31 -2.59
C LYS A 21 -12.70 11.63 -2.35
N LEU A 22 -12.35 12.34 -1.30
CA LEU A 22 -12.92 13.65 -1.00
C LEU A 22 -12.67 14.64 -2.15
N ILE A 23 -11.43 14.67 -2.69
CA ILE A 23 -11.09 15.51 -3.84
C ILE A 23 -11.88 15.06 -5.08
N TYR A 24 -11.99 13.73 -5.30
CA TYR A 24 -12.76 13.21 -6.44
C TYR A 24 -14.23 13.63 -6.37
N PHE A 25 -14.87 13.52 -5.21
CA PHE A 25 -16.27 13.92 -5.06
C PHE A 25 -16.43 15.43 -5.17
N LYS A 26 -15.51 16.21 -4.60
CA LYS A 26 -15.53 17.66 -4.75
C LYS A 26 -15.47 18.07 -6.22
N ASP A 27 -14.56 17.51 -7.00
CA ASP A 27 -14.43 17.82 -8.43
C ASP A 27 -15.63 17.27 -9.25
N LEU A 28 -16.17 16.10 -8.87
CA LEU A 28 -17.30 15.48 -9.57
C LEU A 28 -18.57 16.32 -9.47
N PHE A 29 -18.85 16.81 -8.26
CA PHE A 29 -20.08 17.56 -8.00
C PHE A 29 -19.88 19.06 -8.19
N ASN A 30 -18.63 19.51 -8.15
CA ASN A 30 -18.27 20.92 -8.24
C ASN A 30 -19.12 21.76 -7.26
N GLU A 31 -19.62 22.91 -7.66
CA GLU A 31 -20.45 23.79 -6.82
C GLU A 31 -21.93 23.35 -6.68
N LYS A 32 -22.28 22.21 -7.25
CA LYS A 32 -23.67 21.71 -7.32
C LYS A 32 -24.17 21.04 -6.03
N ILE A 33 -23.30 20.81 -5.07
CA ILE A 33 -23.64 20.10 -3.83
C ILE A 33 -23.00 20.79 -2.62
N ASP A 34 -23.68 20.73 -1.50
CA ASP A 34 -23.18 21.22 -0.22
C ASP A 34 -21.91 20.46 0.22
N LEU A 35 -20.91 21.19 0.73
CA LEU A 35 -19.65 20.62 1.21
C LEU A 35 -19.83 19.56 2.30
N LYS A 36 -20.85 19.72 3.16
CA LYS A 36 -21.19 18.70 4.15
C LYS A 36 -21.57 17.39 3.46
N LYS A 37 -22.40 17.44 2.44
CA LYS A 37 -22.80 16.24 1.68
C LYS A 37 -21.64 15.57 0.96
N ILE A 38 -20.66 16.34 0.49
CA ILE A 38 -19.42 15.79 -0.11
C ILE A 38 -18.66 14.98 0.93
N HIS A 39 -18.51 15.51 2.14
CA HIS A 39 -17.86 14.81 3.25
C HIS A 39 -18.61 13.53 3.66
N ASP A 40 -19.95 13.64 3.78
CA ASP A 40 -20.79 12.47 4.12
C ASP A 40 -20.69 11.35 3.04
N LEU A 41 -20.59 11.72 1.76
CA LEU A 41 -20.36 10.78 0.65
C LEU A 41 -18.99 10.09 0.75
N GLU A 42 -17.95 10.80 1.14
CA GLU A 42 -16.60 10.21 1.33
C GLU A 42 -16.62 9.20 2.45
N ILE A 43 -17.23 9.54 3.59
CA ILE A 43 -17.39 8.62 4.72
C ILE A 43 -18.15 7.37 4.28
N MET A 44 -19.31 7.55 3.65
CA MET A 44 -20.14 6.46 3.15
C MET A 44 -19.40 5.56 2.16
N TYR A 45 -18.65 6.14 1.23
CA TYR A 45 -17.84 5.39 0.27
C TYR A 45 -16.88 4.43 0.96
N TRP A 46 -16.11 4.94 1.93
CA TRP A 46 -15.13 4.12 2.62
C TRP A 46 -15.78 3.11 3.58
N ASP A 47 -16.89 3.46 4.20
CA ASP A 47 -17.65 2.51 5.04
C ASP A 47 -18.17 1.35 4.22
N VAL A 48 -18.76 1.61 3.05
CA VAL A 48 -19.24 0.55 2.15
C VAL A 48 -18.06 -0.28 1.65
N PHE A 49 -16.97 0.36 1.20
CA PHE A 49 -15.78 -0.34 0.72
C PHE A 49 -15.20 -1.27 1.79
N ILE A 50 -14.98 -0.76 3.00
CA ILE A 50 -14.37 -1.50 4.11
C ILE A 50 -15.27 -2.67 4.52
N LYS A 51 -16.60 -2.45 4.63
CA LYS A 51 -17.57 -3.49 5.03
C LYS A 51 -17.77 -4.56 3.95
N SER A 52 -17.69 -4.19 2.68
CA SER A 52 -17.86 -5.14 1.56
C SER A 52 -16.59 -5.93 1.23
N THR A 53 -15.43 -5.51 1.71
CA THR A 53 -14.16 -6.20 1.45
C THR A 53 -14.10 -7.50 2.24
N GLN A 54 -13.92 -8.60 1.53
CA GLN A 54 -13.71 -9.91 2.16
C GLN A 54 -12.24 -10.05 2.57
N ILE A 55 -12.04 -10.35 3.85
CA ILE A 55 -10.71 -10.54 4.44
C ILE A 55 -10.46 -12.03 4.68
N ASP A 56 -9.32 -12.52 4.26
CA ASP A 56 -8.89 -13.87 4.59
C ASP A 56 -8.46 -13.96 6.06
N LYS A 57 -9.41 -14.33 6.90
CA LYS A 57 -9.21 -14.48 8.35
C LYS A 57 -8.17 -15.55 8.69
N LYS A 58 -7.95 -16.55 7.81
CA LYS A 58 -6.94 -17.60 8.05
C LYS A 58 -5.54 -17.04 7.92
N SER A 59 -5.28 -16.28 6.85
CA SER A 59 -3.99 -15.61 6.64
C SER A 59 -3.70 -14.60 7.75
N ILE A 60 -4.69 -13.80 8.17
CA ILE A 60 -4.53 -12.87 9.29
C ILE A 60 -4.15 -13.61 10.57
N LYS A 61 -4.86 -14.67 10.92
CA LYS A 61 -4.55 -15.48 12.11
C LYS A 61 -3.14 -16.06 12.05
N LEU A 62 -2.71 -16.52 10.87
CA LEU A 62 -1.35 -17.03 10.68
C LEU A 62 -0.30 -15.94 10.94
N LEU A 63 -0.51 -14.73 10.41
CA LEU A 63 0.40 -13.61 10.61
C LEU A 63 0.47 -13.17 12.09
N ILE A 64 -0.68 -13.12 12.77
CA ILE A 64 -0.73 -12.81 14.21
C ILE A 64 0.06 -13.85 15.02
N ASN A 65 -0.13 -15.14 14.75
CA ASN A 65 0.58 -16.21 15.44
C ASN A 65 2.11 -16.14 15.20
N ARG A 66 2.53 -15.75 13.99
CA ARG A 66 3.96 -15.56 13.69
C ARG A 66 4.57 -14.36 14.38
N LYS A 67 3.80 -13.33 14.69
CA LYS A 67 4.29 -12.18 15.47
C LYS A 67 4.76 -12.58 16.87
N GLU A 68 4.18 -13.61 17.46
CA GLU A 68 4.63 -14.18 18.73
C GLU A 68 6.08 -14.70 18.66
N ASN A 69 6.57 -15.02 17.46
CA ASN A 69 7.95 -15.44 17.19
C ASN A 69 8.94 -14.27 16.96
N LYS A 70 8.56 -13.05 17.32
CA LYS A 70 9.34 -11.81 17.16
C LYS A 70 9.56 -11.36 15.71
N ASP A 71 8.73 -11.78 14.77
CA ASP A 71 8.73 -11.24 13.42
C ASP A 71 8.26 -9.79 13.44
N PHE A 72 8.84 -8.95 12.57
CA PHE A 72 8.43 -7.57 12.36
C PHE A 72 7.64 -7.44 11.07
N TYR A 73 6.51 -6.75 11.12
CA TYR A 73 5.64 -6.51 9.99
C TYR A 73 5.58 -5.02 9.67
N PHE A 74 5.97 -4.68 8.46
CA PHE A 74 5.92 -3.32 7.93
C PHE A 74 4.90 -3.24 6.79
N LEU A 75 4.09 -2.20 6.78
CA LEU A 75 3.16 -1.89 5.69
C LEU A 75 3.55 -0.58 5.04
N PHE A 76 3.85 -0.65 3.73
CA PHE A 76 4.19 0.50 2.89
C PHE A 76 3.14 0.67 1.79
N THR A 77 2.47 1.83 1.74
CA THR A 77 1.30 1.99 0.88
C THR A 77 1.18 3.39 0.26
N ASN A 78 0.79 3.42 -1.03
CA ASN A 78 0.40 4.66 -1.71
C ASN A 78 -1.05 5.00 -1.34
N GLN A 79 -1.27 5.51 -0.13
CA GLN A 79 -2.61 5.79 0.40
C GLN A 79 -2.58 6.97 1.37
N ASN A 80 -3.76 7.57 1.61
CA ASN A 80 -3.96 8.52 2.70
C ASN A 80 -3.92 7.82 4.06
N THR A 81 -3.25 8.41 5.02
CA THR A 81 -2.98 7.86 6.34
C THR A 81 -4.27 7.52 7.09
N ASN A 82 -5.22 8.46 7.14
CA ASN A 82 -6.52 8.25 7.79
C ASN A 82 -7.24 7.01 7.23
N ILE A 83 -7.28 6.88 5.90
CA ILE A 83 -7.96 5.77 5.24
C ILE A 83 -7.25 4.44 5.51
N GLN A 84 -5.91 4.45 5.49
CA GLN A 84 -5.16 3.23 5.78
C GLN A 84 -5.36 2.76 7.23
N LEU A 85 -5.37 3.68 8.20
CA LEU A 85 -5.65 3.35 9.59
C LEU A 85 -7.09 2.85 9.79
N ARG A 86 -8.09 3.43 9.10
CA ARG A 86 -9.46 2.92 9.12
C ARG A 86 -9.54 1.47 8.62
N LYS A 87 -8.85 1.14 7.53
CA LYS A 87 -8.76 -0.24 7.01
C LYS A 87 -8.13 -1.19 8.03
N ILE A 88 -6.96 -0.81 8.58
CA ILE A 88 -6.24 -1.61 9.56
C ILE A 88 -7.13 -1.93 10.77
N ASN A 89 -7.75 -0.91 11.35
CA ASN A 89 -8.63 -1.09 12.51
C ASN A 89 -9.85 -1.95 12.19
N SER A 90 -10.51 -1.67 11.07
CA SER A 90 -11.74 -2.39 10.69
C SER A 90 -11.50 -3.86 10.33
N TRP A 91 -10.33 -4.17 9.80
CA TRP A 91 -9.97 -5.53 9.39
C TRP A 91 -9.17 -6.30 10.43
N GLY A 92 -8.91 -5.70 11.60
CA GLY A 92 -8.16 -6.36 12.68
C GLY A 92 -6.68 -6.59 12.35
N LEU A 93 -6.07 -5.71 11.57
CA LEU A 93 -4.68 -5.80 11.12
C LEU A 93 -3.69 -5.11 12.07
N ASN A 94 -3.99 -5.06 13.36
CA ASN A 94 -3.21 -4.33 14.37
C ASN A 94 -1.87 -5.00 14.72
N PHE A 95 -1.44 -5.96 13.94
CA PHE A 95 -0.15 -6.65 14.13
C PHE A 95 1.02 -5.96 13.42
N PHE A 96 0.79 -4.97 12.58
CA PHE A 96 1.87 -4.21 11.96
C PHE A 96 2.66 -3.42 13.02
N ASP A 97 3.99 -3.51 12.97
CA ASP A 97 4.90 -2.74 13.82
C ASP A 97 5.10 -1.32 13.31
N LEU A 98 4.94 -1.14 12.00
CA LEU A 98 5.08 0.13 11.33
C LEU A 98 4.18 0.19 10.10
N VAL A 99 3.53 1.32 9.93
CA VAL A 99 2.75 1.66 8.73
C VAL A 99 3.29 2.97 8.19
N ILE A 100 3.72 2.98 6.93
CA ILE A 100 4.16 4.20 6.24
C ILE A 100 3.28 4.41 5.02
N THR A 101 2.70 5.58 4.93
CA THR A 101 1.83 5.98 3.83
C THR A 101 2.52 7.03 2.95
N SER A 102 2.15 7.08 1.68
CA SER A 102 2.65 8.12 0.78
C SER A 102 2.27 9.53 1.22
N GLU A 103 1.11 9.71 1.87
CA GLU A 103 0.69 10.99 2.41
C GLU A 103 1.63 11.49 3.51
N GLU A 104 2.05 10.61 4.41
CA GLU A 104 3.00 10.91 5.49
C GLU A 104 4.38 11.31 4.94
N VAL A 105 4.85 10.61 3.92
CA VAL A 105 6.17 10.85 3.30
C VAL A 105 6.16 12.04 2.36
N GLY A 106 5.01 12.36 1.75
CA GLY A 106 4.89 13.36 0.70
C GLY A 106 5.29 12.86 -0.70
N PHE A 107 5.68 11.60 -0.83
CA PHE A 107 6.06 10.94 -2.09
C PHE A 107 5.45 9.56 -2.16
N GLU A 108 5.18 9.08 -3.37
CA GLU A 108 4.62 7.75 -3.62
C GLU A 108 5.70 6.75 -4.05
N LYS A 109 5.48 5.47 -3.78
CA LYS A 109 6.24 4.43 -4.47
C LYS A 109 5.96 4.54 -5.99
N PRO A 110 6.96 4.44 -6.86
CA PRO A 110 8.33 3.99 -6.61
C PRO A 110 9.35 5.13 -6.42
N ASP A 111 8.96 6.32 -6.01
CA ASP A 111 9.90 7.42 -5.78
C ASP A 111 10.97 7.02 -4.75
N LYS A 112 12.23 7.34 -5.05
CA LYS A 112 13.37 7.06 -4.17
C LYS A 112 13.19 7.66 -2.78
N LYS A 113 12.59 8.84 -2.66
CA LYS A 113 12.40 9.52 -1.38
C LYS A 113 11.45 8.76 -0.45
N PHE A 114 10.43 8.09 -1.03
CA PHE A 114 9.58 7.19 -0.26
C PHE A 114 10.40 6.06 0.35
N TYR A 115 11.23 5.41 -0.45
CA TYR A 115 12.03 4.29 0.03
C TYR A 115 13.14 4.72 0.98
N ASP A 116 13.79 5.86 0.76
CA ASP A 116 14.81 6.38 1.68
C ASP A 116 14.21 6.61 3.08
N TYR A 117 12.99 7.16 3.14
CA TYR A 117 12.28 7.34 4.40
C TYR A 117 11.92 5.99 5.04
N ALA A 118 11.27 5.08 4.32
CA ALA A 118 10.89 3.77 4.81
C ALA A 118 12.10 2.94 5.25
N ASP A 119 13.18 2.99 4.49
CA ASP A 119 14.42 2.28 4.76
C ASP A 119 15.10 2.73 6.05
N SER A 120 14.99 3.97 6.44
CA SER A 120 15.55 4.45 7.71
C SER A 120 15.05 3.64 8.91
N TYR A 121 13.79 3.20 8.87
CA TYR A 121 13.19 2.34 9.91
C TYR A 121 13.56 0.86 9.75
N VAL A 122 13.55 0.36 8.51
CA VAL A 122 13.93 -1.04 8.21
C VAL A 122 15.38 -1.29 8.56
N ALA A 123 16.29 -0.43 8.14
CA ALA A 123 17.73 -0.55 8.41
C ALA A 123 18.04 -0.58 9.92
N ALA A 124 17.32 0.19 10.71
CA ALA A 124 17.48 0.20 12.17
C ALA A 124 17.12 -1.15 12.82
N LYS A 125 16.20 -1.90 12.20
CA LYS A 125 15.81 -3.24 12.68
C LYS A 125 16.75 -4.32 12.15
N VAL A 126 17.09 -4.27 10.86
CA VAL A 126 17.97 -5.26 10.20
C VAL A 126 19.36 -5.30 10.84
N LYS A 127 19.95 -4.14 11.17
CA LYS A 127 21.27 -4.05 11.79
C LYS A 127 21.38 -4.74 13.16
N LYS A 128 20.26 -4.96 13.84
CA LYS A 128 20.22 -5.52 15.19
C LYS A 128 20.06 -7.05 15.23
N MET A 129 19.78 -7.68 14.10
CA MET A 129 19.37 -9.08 14.04
C MET A 129 19.92 -9.74 12.76
N ASP A 130 20.28 -11.02 12.83
CA ASP A 130 20.45 -11.85 11.63
C ASP A 130 19.07 -12.15 11.04
N THR A 131 18.57 -11.21 10.23
CA THR A 131 17.15 -11.14 9.86
C THR A 131 16.97 -11.48 8.38
N LYS A 132 16.11 -12.46 8.10
CA LYS A 132 15.63 -12.70 6.73
C LYS A 132 14.52 -11.70 6.41
N ILE A 133 14.66 -11.01 5.28
CA ILE A 133 13.68 -10.06 4.81
C ILE A 133 12.80 -10.71 3.74
N TYR A 134 11.52 -10.46 3.84
CA TYR A 134 10.51 -10.89 2.86
C TYR A 134 9.80 -9.65 2.32
N ALA A 135 9.72 -9.52 1.00
CA ALA A 135 8.94 -8.49 0.32
C ALA A 135 7.72 -9.13 -0.35
N VAL A 136 6.54 -8.60 -0.10
CA VAL A 136 5.28 -9.12 -0.65
C VAL A 136 4.46 -7.95 -1.19
N GLY A 137 3.97 -8.05 -2.41
CA GLY A 137 3.14 -7.03 -3.03
C GLY A 137 2.50 -7.49 -4.32
N ASP A 138 1.64 -6.67 -4.90
CA ASP A 138 0.96 -6.90 -6.17
C ASP A 138 1.57 -6.12 -7.35
N ASP A 139 2.53 -5.26 -7.05
CA ASP A 139 3.28 -4.48 -8.03
C ASP A 139 4.78 -4.64 -7.79
N TYR A 140 5.46 -5.30 -8.72
CA TYR A 140 6.90 -5.57 -8.59
C TYR A 140 7.72 -4.29 -8.43
N ARG A 141 7.44 -3.27 -9.24
CA ARG A 141 8.19 -2.01 -9.24
C ARG A 141 7.97 -1.23 -7.94
N ASN A 142 6.72 -1.18 -7.48
CA ASN A 142 6.32 -0.40 -6.31
C ASN A 142 6.55 -1.11 -4.98
N ASP A 143 6.50 -2.45 -4.94
CA ASP A 143 6.45 -3.15 -3.65
C ASP A 143 7.69 -4.00 -3.38
N ILE A 144 8.36 -4.48 -4.44
CA ILE A 144 9.34 -5.55 -4.32
C ILE A 144 10.75 -5.10 -4.70
N LYS A 145 10.90 -4.51 -5.88
CA LYS A 145 12.20 -4.24 -6.52
C LYS A 145 13.23 -3.57 -5.60
N PHE A 146 12.81 -2.57 -4.83
CA PHE A 146 13.72 -1.86 -3.94
C PHE A 146 14.28 -2.77 -2.84
N TRP A 147 13.42 -3.54 -2.17
CA TRP A 147 13.80 -4.41 -1.05
C TRP A 147 14.63 -5.60 -1.50
N GLN A 148 14.30 -6.16 -2.66
CA GLN A 148 15.08 -7.22 -3.29
C GLN A 148 16.50 -6.74 -3.62
N ASN A 149 16.63 -5.61 -4.28
CA ASN A 149 17.94 -5.08 -4.67
C ASN A 149 18.80 -4.65 -3.47
N LYS A 150 18.18 -4.08 -2.44
CA LYS A 150 18.91 -3.55 -1.30
C LYS A 150 19.28 -4.60 -0.25
N TYR A 151 18.38 -5.52 0.02
CA TYR A 151 18.51 -6.47 1.12
C TYR A 151 18.54 -7.93 0.69
N ASN A 152 18.56 -8.21 -0.60
CA ASN A 152 18.37 -9.56 -1.14
C ASN A 152 17.12 -10.23 -0.54
N ALA A 153 16.03 -9.45 -0.42
CA ALA A 153 14.79 -9.91 0.16
C ALA A 153 14.19 -11.07 -0.64
N ARG A 154 13.71 -12.09 0.04
CA ARG A 154 12.89 -13.12 -0.59
C ARG A 154 11.56 -12.50 -1.00
N SER A 155 11.26 -12.57 -2.28
CA SER A 155 10.17 -11.78 -2.86
C SER A 155 9.02 -12.66 -3.33
N TYR A 156 7.80 -12.16 -3.12
CA TYR A 156 6.56 -12.82 -3.51
C TYR A 156 5.64 -11.82 -4.18
N LEU A 157 5.28 -12.09 -5.42
CA LEU A 157 4.28 -11.31 -6.15
C LEU A 157 2.90 -11.92 -5.94
N ILE A 158 1.92 -11.07 -5.67
CA ILE A 158 0.51 -11.47 -5.59
C ILE A 158 -0.11 -11.24 -6.96
N ASP A 159 -0.26 -12.30 -7.75
CA ASP A 159 -0.97 -12.25 -9.03
C ASP A 159 -2.28 -13.03 -8.93
N ASN A 160 -3.37 -12.41 -9.40
CA ASN A 160 -4.70 -13.03 -9.44
C ASN A 160 -5.09 -13.76 -8.13
N LYS A 161 -4.73 -13.18 -6.98
CA LYS A 161 -4.92 -13.76 -5.63
C LYS A 161 -4.05 -14.98 -5.32
N LYS A 162 -3.05 -15.28 -6.15
CA LYS A 162 -2.03 -16.28 -5.87
C LYS A 162 -0.76 -15.60 -5.40
N LEU A 163 -0.07 -16.22 -4.50
CA LEU A 163 1.24 -15.79 -4.03
C LEU A 163 2.30 -16.58 -4.78
N GLU A 164 3.07 -15.92 -5.63
CA GLU A 164 4.11 -16.55 -6.42
C GLU A 164 5.50 -16.11 -5.94
N PRO A 165 6.40 -17.05 -5.61
CA PRO A 165 7.77 -16.73 -5.28
C PRO A 165 8.50 -16.24 -6.54
N LEU A 166 9.20 -15.11 -6.41
CA LEU A 166 10.07 -14.61 -7.48
C LEU A 166 11.45 -15.25 -7.35
N SER A 167 11.87 -15.98 -8.34
CA SER A 167 13.23 -16.51 -8.46
C SER A 167 14.10 -15.57 -9.31
N SER A 168 15.42 -15.63 -9.13
CA SER A 168 16.41 -14.78 -9.83
C SER A 168 16.42 -14.91 -11.36
N ASN A 169 15.57 -15.73 -11.96
CA ASN A 169 15.49 -15.96 -13.40
C ASN A 169 14.06 -15.84 -13.95
N THR A 170 13.17 -15.16 -13.22
CA THR A 170 11.76 -15.02 -13.64
C THR A 170 11.57 -13.65 -14.29
N SER A 171 11.12 -13.59 -15.53
CA SER A 171 10.57 -12.35 -16.09
C SER A 171 9.18 -12.13 -15.48
N VAL A 172 8.98 -10.98 -14.86
CA VAL A 172 7.72 -10.59 -14.22
C VAL A 172 7.10 -9.49 -15.02
N THR A 173 5.84 -9.64 -15.38
CA THR A 173 5.03 -8.57 -15.96
C THR A 173 4.19 -7.97 -14.85
N ASP A 174 4.33 -6.68 -14.60
CA ASP A 174 3.54 -5.99 -13.58
C ASP A 174 2.12 -5.64 -14.05
N SER A 175 1.35 -5.05 -13.15
CA SER A 175 -0.02 -4.61 -13.43
C SER A 175 -0.13 -3.52 -14.51
N THR A 176 0.99 -2.93 -14.92
CA THR A 176 1.06 -1.96 -16.03
C THR A 176 1.41 -2.63 -17.37
N GLY A 177 1.74 -3.91 -17.36
CA GLY A 177 2.18 -4.68 -18.55
C GLY A 177 3.67 -4.54 -18.84
N GLU A 178 4.46 -3.91 -17.95
CA GLU A 178 5.91 -3.87 -18.07
C GLU A 178 6.53 -5.19 -17.60
N SER A 179 7.46 -5.73 -18.40
CA SER A 179 8.21 -6.95 -18.07
C SER A 179 9.57 -6.58 -17.47
N PHE A 180 9.93 -7.28 -16.39
CA PHE A 180 11.18 -7.09 -15.66
C PHE A 180 11.90 -8.44 -15.52
N ASP A 181 13.20 -8.44 -15.76
CA ASP A 181 14.06 -9.57 -15.38
C ASP A 181 14.42 -9.44 -13.88
N VAL A 182 14.20 -10.51 -13.13
CA VAL A 182 14.39 -10.57 -11.67
C VAL A 182 15.68 -11.32 -11.33
#